data_e672306af4b99f78c97c18002720b2fb
#
_entry.id   e672306af4b99f78c97c18002720b2fb
#
_cell.length_a   1.000
_cell.length_b   1.000
_cell.length_c   1.000
_cell.angle_alpha   90.00
_cell.angle_beta   90.00
_cell.angle_gamma   90.00
#
_symmetry.space_group_name_H-M   'P 1'
#
loop_
_entity.id
_entity.type
_entity.pdbx_description
1 polymer ?
#
loop_
_entity_poly.entity_id
_entity_poly.type
_entity_poly.pdbx_seq_one_letter_code
_entity_poly.pdbx_strand_id
1 'polypeptide(L)'
;IETSITNVNGTESYRMPLQVNYTAAEKQKEMTRFIGIGIDKFSDSQYNLQYSSKDIRDLAKKLKEKYKDDIIIDTLFNENVTVSNIKALKQKLQQTSVNDKVIISYSGHGMLSKEYDYYLSTYAVNFQKPEENGLAYDELENLLDSIPARKKLMLIDACHSGEVDKDERM
;
A
#
# COMPACT_ATOMS: atom_id res chain seq x y z
N ILE A 1 7.46 24.06 18.77
CA ILE A 1 6.81 24.92 17.75
C ILE A 1 7.33 26.34 17.96
N GLU A 2 7.77 26.99 16.90
CA GLU A 2 8.11 28.40 16.90
C GLU A 2 7.01 29.18 16.16
N THR A 3 6.62 30.32 16.67
CA THR A 3 5.60 31.19 16.09
C THR A 3 6.16 32.60 15.87
N SER A 4 5.81 33.19 14.74
CA SER A 4 6.12 34.60 14.43
C SER A 4 4.92 35.27 13.78
N ILE A 5 4.91 36.59 13.75
CA ILE A 5 3.90 37.39 13.07
C ILE A 5 4.62 38.21 12.01
N THR A 6 4.11 38.19 10.77
CA THR A 6 4.60 39.07 9.69
C THR A 6 3.61 40.20 9.46
N ASN A 7 4.09 41.44 9.48
CA ASN A 7 3.26 42.60 9.20
C ASN A 7 3.01 42.81 7.71
N VAL A 8 2.15 43.72 7.35
CA VAL A 8 1.78 44.05 5.96
C VAL A 8 2.96 44.47 5.06
N ASN A 9 4.06 44.91 5.65
CA ASN A 9 5.29 45.29 4.95
C ASN A 9 6.30 44.17 4.84
N GLY A 10 5.94 42.93 5.24
CA GLY A 10 6.82 41.75 5.16
C GLY A 10 7.85 41.62 6.30
N THR A 11 7.77 42.51 7.33
CA THR A 11 8.69 42.40 8.48
C THR A 11 8.19 41.33 9.45
N GLU A 12 9.03 40.34 9.73
CA GLU A 12 8.74 39.23 10.64
C GLU A 12 9.11 39.67 12.10
N SER A 13 8.24 39.35 13.06
CA SER A 13 8.53 39.51 14.48
C SER A 13 9.61 38.50 14.95
N TYR A 14 10.12 38.73 16.15
CA TYR A 14 10.93 37.71 16.82
C TYR A 14 10.15 36.40 16.92
N ARG A 15 10.82 35.28 16.65
CA ARG A 15 10.23 33.93 16.80
C ARG A 15 10.13 33.58 18.28
N MET A 16 8.93 33.30 18.73
CA MET A 16 8.69 32.88 20.09
C MET A 16 8.52 31.36 20.16
N PRO A 17 9.32 30.65 20.98
CA PRO A 17 9.12 29.23 21.20
C PRO A 17 7.83 28.98 21.97
N LEU A 18 6.96 28.15 21.40
CA LEU A 18 5.79 27.61 22.08
C LEU A 18 6.10 26.19 22.50
N GLN A 19 6.26 25.96 23.79
CA GLN A 19 6.44 24.60 24.32
C GLN A 19 5.07 23.97 24.55
N VAL A 20 4.77 22.93 23.79
CA VAL A 20 3.54 22.13 24.00
C VAL A 20 3.92 20.86 24.73
N ASN A 21 3.50 20.72 25.96
CA ASN A 21 3.63 19.49 26.74
C ASN A 21 2.39 18.64 26.50
N TYR A 22 2.53 17.55 25.74
CA TYR A 22 1.49 16.57 25.56
C TYR A 22 1.70 15.38 26.50
N THR A 23 0.79 15.21 27.45
CA THR A 23 0.75 14.03 28.29
C THR A 23 -0.38 13.14 27.78
N ALA A 24 -0.05 12.07 27.07
CA ALA A 24 -1.06 11.10 26.67
C ALA A 24 -1.64 10.41 27.91
N ALA A 25 -2.94 10.46 28.09
CA ALA A 25 -3.63 9.84 29.21
C ALA A 25 -3.49 8.30 29.18
N GLU A 26 -3.44 7.71 27.96
CA GLU A 26 -3.21 6.29 27.74
C GLU A 26 -2.38 6.07 26.46
N LYS A 27 -1.49 5.07 26.50
CA LYS A 27 -0.76 4.61 25.32
C LYS A 27 -1.73 3.79 24.47
N GLN A 28 -2.24 4.39 23.38
CA GLN A 28 -3.11 3.64 22.45
C GLN A 28 -2.34 2.43 21.90
N LYS A 29 -3.01 1.27 21.91
CA LYS A 29 -2.47 0.04 21.35
C LYS A 29 -2.25 0.22 19.86
N GLU A 30 -1.02 -0.03 19.40
CA GLU A 30 -0.65 0.02 17.99
C GLU A 30 -0.99 -1.34 17.36
N MET A 31 -1.82 -1.34 16.31
CA MET A 31 -2.13 -2.52 15.51
C MET A 31 -1.38 -2.49 14.18
N THR A 32 -1.02 -3.66 13.68
CA THR A 32 -0.50 -3.81 12.31
C THR A 32 -1.62 -4.36 11.44
N ARG A 33 -1.86 -3.73 10.28
CA ARG A 33 -2.71 -4.27 9.22
C ARG A 33 -1.82 -4.76 8.10
N PHE A 34 -1.92 -6.04 7.77
CA PHE A 34 -1.24 -6.64 6.63
C PHE A 34 -2.26 -7.02 5.56
N ILE A 35 -2.05 -6.51 4.35
CA ILE A 35 -2.75 -6.92 3.15
C ILE A 35 -1.77 -7.65 2.26
N GLY A 36 -2.02 -8.94 2.02
CA GLY A 36 -1.21 -9.77 1.15
C GLY A 36 -1.97 -10.14 -0.12
N ILE A 37 -1.41 -9.83 -1.29
CA ILE A 37 -1.97 -10.14 -2.59
C ILE A 37 -0.96 -11.01 -3.33
N GLY A 38 -1.30 -12.28 -3.56
CA GLY A 38 -0.43 -13.24 -4.24
C GLY A 38 -1.16 -13.94 -5.36
N ILE A 39 -0.61 -13.88 -6.58
CA ILE A 39 -1.23 -14.48 -7.74
C ILE A 39 -0.22 -15.32 -8.53
N ASP A 40 -0.48 -16.61 -8.59
CA ASP A 40 0.29 -17.59 -9.37
C ASP A 40 -0.57 -18.44 -10.31
N LYS A 41 -1.91 -18.27 -10.27
CA LYS A 41 -2.86 -18.91 -11.20
C LYS A 41 -3.69 -17.84 -11.89
N PHE A 42 -3.71 -17.89 -13.20
CA PHE A 42 -4.41 -16.95 -14.07
C PHE A 42 -5.49 -17.65 -14.88
N SER A 43 -6.48 -16.91 -15.37
CA SER A 43 -7.49 -17.43 -16.30
C SER A 43 -6.85 -18.00 -17.58
N ASP A 44 -5.75 -17.39 -18.03
CA ASP A 44 -4.86 -17.93 -19.07
C ASP A 44 -3.66 -18.61 -18.40
N SER A 45 -3.68 -19.94 -18.39
CA SER A 45 -2.69 -20.77 -17.66
C SER A 45 -1.25 -20.67 -18.20
N GLN A 46 -1.04 -20.12 -19.40
CA GLN A 46 0.32 -19.92 -19.93
C GLN A 46 1.15 -18.94 -19.10
N TYR A 47 0.48 -18.04 -18.36
CA TYR A 47 1.13 -17.03 -17.49
C TYR A 47 1.25 -17.49 -16.03
N ASN A 48 0.91 -18.73 -15.70
CA ASN A 48 1.00 -19.20 -14.33
C ASN A 48 2.42 -19.09 -13.76
N LEU A 49 2.49 -18.62 -12.51
CA LEU A 49 3.69 -18.58 -11.68
C LEU A 49 3.70 -19.74 -10.67
N GLN A 50 4.78 -19.88 -9.89
CA GLN A 50 4.93 -20.99 -8.95
C GLN A 50 4.93 -20.58 -7.48
N TYR A 51 5.36 -19.35 -7.17
CA TYR A 51 5.71 -18.99 -5.79
C TYR A 51 4.97 -17.78 -5.22
N SER A 52 4.35 -16.95 -6.05
CA SER A 52 3.75 -15.68 -5.61
C SER A 52 2.77 -15.83 -4.45
N SER A 53 1.84 -16.78 -4.54
CA SER A 53 0.90 -17.05 -3.43
C SER A 53 1.60 -17.64 -2.20
N LYS A 54 2.65 -18.46 -2.41
CA LYS A 54 3.43 -19.04 -1.33
C LYS A 54 4.20 -17.96 -0.56
N ASP A 55 4.86 -17.06 -1.28
CA ASP A 55 5.68 -16.01 -0.68
C ASP A 55 4.84 -15.07 0.19
N ILE A 56 3.65 -14.71 -0.28
CA ILE A 56 2.68 -13.92 0.51
C ILE A 56 2.23 -14.69 1.76
N ARG A 57 1.96 -16.01 1.66
CA ARG A 57 1.59 -16.82 2.83
C ARG A 57 2.74 -16.92 3.84
N ASP A 58 3.96 -17.12 3.36
CA ASP A 58 5.14 -17.22 4.22
C ASP A 58 5.41 -15.88 4.92
N LEU A 59 5.28 -14.75 4.21
CA LEU A 59 5.38 -13.43 4.78
C LEU A 59 4.28 -13.18 5.85
N ALA A 60 3.03 -13.49 5.53
CA ALA A 60 1.90 -13.37 6.47
C ALA A 60 2.14 -14.18 7.74
N LYS A 61 2.64 -15.42 7.60
CA LYS A 61 3.00 -16.29 8.72
C LYS A 61 4.09 -15.65 9.59
N LYS A 62 5.16 -15.14 8.99
CA LYS A 62 6.26 -14.48 9.70
C LYS A 62 5.81 -13.21 10.43
N LEU A 63 4.95 -12.42 9.79
CA LEU A 63 4.38 -11.25 10.43
C LEU A 63 3.47 -11.65 11.61
N LYS A 64 2.67 -12.72 11.48
CA LYS A 64 1.84 -13.24 12.58
C LYS A 64 2.68 -13.75 13.76
N GLU A 65 3.76 -14.47 13.48
CA GLU A 65 4.72 -14.91 14.51
C GLU A 65 5.32 -13.71 15.26
N LYS A 66 5.66 -12.62 14.53
CA LYS A 66 6.28 -11.41 15.09
C LYS A 66 5.30 -10.57 15.91
N TYR A 67 4.13 -10.29 15.36
CA TYR A 67 3.17 -9.35 15.94
C TYR A 67 2.09 -10.02 16.79
N LYS A 68 1.96 -11.35 16.72
CA LYS A 68 1.00 -12.17 17.49
C LYS A 68 -0.44 -11.64 17.36
N ASP A 69 -0.99 -11.12 18.47
CA ASP A 69 -2.37 -10.61 18.50
C ASP A 69 -2.49 -9.14 18.08
N ASP A 70 -1.36 -8.48 17.83
CA ASP A 70 -1.31 -7.08 17.40
C ASP A 70 -1.27 -6.93 15.87
N ILE A 71 -1.71 -7.95 15.12
CA ILE A 71 -1.81 -7.93 13.65
C ILE A 71 -3.15 -8.47 13.18
N ILE A 72 -3.71 -7.77 12.20
CA ILE A 72 -4.86 -8.21 11.39
C ILE A 72 -4.34 -8.48 9.98
N ILE A 73 -4.65 -9.67 9.45
CA ILE A 73 -4.17 -10.13 8.16
C ILE A 73 -5.37 -10.35 7.24
N ASP A 74 -5.34 -9.67 6.10
CA ASP A 74 -6.24 -9.86 4.98
C ASP A 74 -5.42 -10.34 3.76
N THR A 75 -5.88 -11.38 3.08
CA THR A 75 -5.18 -11.91 1.90
C THR A 75 -6.11 -12.16 0.74
N LEU A 76 -5.61 -11.91 -0.47
CA LEU A 76 -6.25 -12.28 -1.73
C LEU A 76 -5.31 -13.20 -2.52
N PHE A 77 -5.82 -14.30 -3.02
CA PHE A 77 -5.05 -15.25 -3.82
C PHE A 77 -5.79 -15.63 -5.09
N ASN A 78 -5.05 -15.76 -6.19
CA ASN A 78 -5.49 -16.30 -7.47
C ASN A 78 -6.83 -15.71 -7.96
N GLU A 79 -7.87 -16.51 -8.11
CA GLU A 79 -9.21 -16.10 -8.60
C GLU A 79 -9.86 -14.96 -7.79
N ASN A 80 -9.43 -14.78 -6.54
CA ASN A 80 -9.90 -13.67 -5.70
C ASN A 80 -9.11 -12.38 -5.93
N VAL A 81 -8.01 -12.41 -6.69
CA VAL A 81 -7.25 -11.22 -7.07
C VAL A 81 -7.94 -10.54 -8.24
N THR A 82 -8.91 -9.69 -7.92
CA THR A 82 -9.65 -8.87 -8.88
C THR A 82 -9.54 -7.40 -8.50
N VAL A 83 -9.65 -6.49 -9.46
CA VAL A 83 -9.64 -5.05 -9.21
C VAL A 83 -10.70 -4.66 -8.16
N SER A 84 -11.90 -5.24 -8.26
CA SER A 84 -12.99 -4.97 -7.33
C SER A 84 -12.67 -5.40 -5.89
N ASN A 85 -12.16 -6.63 -5.71
CA ASN A 85 -11.81 -7.14 -4.39
C ASN A 85 -10.67 -6.35 -3.76
N ILE A 86 -9.67 -5.95 -4.56
CA ILE A 86 -8.55 -5.12 -4.09
C ILE A 86 -9.07 -3.75 -3.65
N LYS A 87 -9.88 -3.07 -4.46
CA LYS A 87 -10.48 -1.77 -4.11
C LYS A 87 -11.34 -1.86 -2.83
N ALA A 88 -12.05 -2.97 -2.62
CA ALA A 88 -12.86 -3.17 -1.42
C ALA A 88 -12.05 -3.18 -0.12
N LEU A 89 -10.74 -3.49 -0.17
CA LEU A 89 -9.87 -3.44 0.99
C LEU A 89 -9.71 -2.03 1.57
N LYS A 90 -9.94 -1.00 0.78
CA LYS A 90 -9.91 0.41 1.24
C LYS A 90 -10.80 0.65 2.45
N GLN A 91 -12.01 0.08 2.47
CA GLN A 91 -12.95 0.24 3.57
C GLN A 91 -12.38 -0.29 4.90
N LYS A 92 -11.62 -1.39 4.84
CA LYS A 92 -10.96 -1.96 6.03
C LYS A 92 -9.82 -1.06 6.51
N LEU A 93 -9.07 -0.46 5.56
CA LEU A 93 -7.96 0.44 5.88
C LEU A 93 -8.43 1.78 6.46
N GLN A 94 -9.62 2.25 6.09
CA GLN A 94 -10.22 3.45 6.67
C GLN A 94 -10.57 3.29 8.17
N GLN A 95 -10.64 2.06 8.67
CA GLN A 95 -10.88 1.76 10.09
C GLN A 95 -9.60 1.76 10.94
N THR A 96 -8.45 2.06 10.35
CA THR A 96 -7.17 2.13 11.09
C THR A 96 -7.12 3.36 11.99
N SER A 97 -6.31 3.27 13.04
CA SER A 97 -5.96 4.39 13.91
C SER A 97 -4.68 5.08 13.45
N VAL A 98 -4.47 6.33 13.89
CA VAL A 98 -3.29 7.15 13.51
C VAL A 98 -1.96 6.46 13.81
N ASN A 99 -1.90 5.68 14.91
CA ASN A 99 -0.69 4.99 15.35
C ASN A 99 -0.48 3.62 14.69
N ASP A 100 -1.50 3.09 14.00
CA ASP A 100 -1.42 1.80 13.34
C ASP A 100 -0.39 1.79 12.21
N LYS A 101 0.06 0.57 11.90
CA LYS A 101 0.91 0.28 10.73
C LYS A 101 0.09 -0.42 9.67
N VAL A 102 0.28 -0.01 8.43
CA VAL A 102 -0.29 -0.69 7.26
C VAL A 102 0.85 -1.21 6.39
N ILE A 103 0.80 -2.49 6.07
CA ILE A 103 1.73 -3.15 5.15
C ILE A 103 0.89 -3.76 4.03
N ILE A 104 1.12 -3.35 2.80
CA ILE A 104 0.56 -3.99 1.60
C ILE A 104 1.71 -4.74 0.92
N SER A 105 1.49 -6.01 0.59
CA SER A 105 2.45 -6.79 -0.20
C SER A 105 1.73 -7.40 -1.39
N TYR A 106 2.30 -7.19 -2.57
CA TYR A 106 1.85 -7.79 -3.83
C TYR A 106 2.97 -8.67 -4.39
N SER A 107 2.64 -9.86 -4.86
CA SER A 107 3.53 -10.74 -5.64
C SER A 107 2.77 -11.33 -6.83
N GLY A 108 3.30 -11.09 -8.05
CA GLY A 108 2.68 -11.47 -9.32
C GLY A 108 3.39 -10.86 -10.51
N HIS A 109 2.72 -10.85 -11.70
CA HIS A 109 3.27 -10.15 -12.86
C HIS A 109 3.05 -8.65 -12.78
N GLY A 110 4.07 -7.89 -13.23
CA GLY A 110 3.99 -6.48 -13.57
C GLY A 110 4.04 -6.31 -15.09
N MET A 111 3.29 -5.37 -15.63
CA MET A 111 3.14 -5.13 -17.06
C MET A 111 3.11 -3.64 -17.36
N LEU A 112 3.64 -3.25 -18.53
CA LEU A 112 3.47 -1.91 -19.08
C LEU A 112 2.43 -1.91 -20.19
N SER A 113 1.55 -0.92 -20.21
CA SER A 113 0.68 -0.65 -21.35
C SER A 113 1.49 -0.10 -22.53
N LYS A 114 0.86 0.11 -23.67
CA LYS A 114 1.50 0.76 -24.83
C LYS A 114 1.86 2.22 -24.54
N GLU A 115 1.15 2.85 -23.65
CA GLU A 115 1.37 4.22 -23.17
C GLU A 115 2.39 4.28 -22.01
N TYR A 116 2.98 3.13 -21.65
CA TYR A 116 3.93 2.96 -20.55
C TYR A 116 3.33 3.13 -19.15
N ASP A 117 2.02 3.03 -19.01
CA ASP A 117 1.38 2.92 -17.70
C ASP A 117 1.66 1.57 -17.08
N TYR A 118 1.90 1.56 -15.77
CA TYR A 118 2.24 0.34 -15.05
C TYR A 118 1.01 -0.33 -14.43
N TYR A 119 0.88 -1.62 -14.70
CA TYR A 119 -0.21 -2.46 -14.22
C TYR A 119 0.32 -3.68 -13.48
N LEU A 120 -0.40 -4.07 -12.44
CA LEU A 120 -0.22 -5.32 -11.73
C LEU A 120 -1.28 -6.33 -12.20
N SER A 121 -0.86 -7.60 -12.33
CA SER A 121 -1.76 -8.63 -12.82
C SER A 121 -2.88 -8.94 -11.83
N THR A 122 -4.07 -9.15 -12.36
CA THR A 122 -5.19 -9.79 -11.67
C THR A 122 -5.50 -11.14 -12.32
N TYR A 123 -6.43 -11.91 -11.76
CA TYR A 123 -6.75 -13.25 -12.27
C TYR A 123 -7.16 -13.27 -13.74
N ALA A 124 -7.95 -12.28 -14.17
CA ALA A 124 -8.51 -12.20 -15.53
C ALA A 124 -7.87 -11.09 -16.37
N VAL A 125 -6.64 -10.68 -16.05
CA VAL A 125 -5.95 -9.63 -16.81
C VAL A 125 -5.69 -10.06 -18.25
N ASN A 126 -5.85 -9.13 -19.20
CA ASN A 126 -5.39 -9.32 -20.56
C ASN A 126 -3.91 -8.92 -20.65
N PHE A 127 -3.02 -9.90 -20.76
CA PHE A 127 -1.56 -9.66 -20.82
C PHE A 127 -1.10 -8.87 -22.06
N GLN A 128 -1.91 -8.80 -23.11
CA GLN A 128 -1.61 -8.01 -24.32
C GLN A 128 -2.14 -6.57 -24.21
N LYS A 129 -3.09 -6.33 -23.30
CA LYS A 129 -3.73 -5.06 -23.02
C LYS A 129 -3.99 -4.97 -21.50
N PRO A 130 -2.97 -4.63 -20.69
CA PRO A 130 -3.07 -4.68 -19.25
C PRO A 130 -4.14 -3.74 -18.67
N GLU A 131 -4.55 -2.72 -19.41
CA GLU A 131 -5.71 -1.88 -19.08
C GLU A 131 -7.04 -2.66 -19.02
N GLU A 132 -7.12 -3.83 -19.66
CA GLU A 132 -8.26 -4.73 -19.56
C GLU A 132 -8.08 -5.66 -18.36
N ASN A 133 -8.76 -5.36 -17.26
CA ASN A 133 -8.78 -6.08 -15.99
C ASN A 133 -7.44 -6.10 -15.21
N GLY A 134 -6.38 -5.42 -15.63
CA GLY A 134 -5.21 -5.19 -14.79
C GLY A 134 -5.49 -4.17 -13.69
N LEU A 135 -4.73 -4.21 -12.63
CA LEU A 135 -4.76 -3.21 -11.57
C LEU A 135 -3.73 -2.14 -11.89
N ALA A 136 -4.18 -0.94 -12.23
CA ALA A 136 -3.25 0.20 -12.38
C ALA A 136 -2.50 0.43 -11.05
N TYR A 137 -1.22 0.78 -11.13
CA TYR A 137 -0.40 1.02 -9.94
C TYR A 137 -1.00 2.09 -9.02
N ASP A 138 -1.50 3.18 -9.58
CA ASP A 138 -2.16 4.25 -8.83
C ASP A 138 -3.35 3.75 -8.01
N GLU A 139 -4.08 2.74 -8.50
CA GLU A 139 -5.18 2.14 -7.76
C GLU A 139 -4.71 1.36 -6.52
N LEU A 140 -3.51 0.76 -6.57
CA LEU A 140 -2.91 0.15 -5.40
C LEU A 140 -2.43 1.21 -4.41
N GLU A 141 -1.78 2.28 -4.88
CA GLU A 141 -1.38 3.43 -4.04
C GLU A 141 -2.58 4.07 -3.37
N ASN A 142 -3.68 4.26 -4.12
CA ASN A 142 -4.93 4.81 -3.60
C ASN A 142 -5.49 4.05 -2.39
N LEU A 143 -5.10 2.79 -2.17
CA LEU A 143 -5.46 2.08 -0.94
C LEU A 143 -4.86 2.74 0.31
N LEU A 144 -3.68 3.32 0.18
CA LEU A 144 -2.94 3.96 1.27
C LEU A 144 -3.27 5.44 1.43
N ASP A 145 -3.91 6.05 0.44
CA ASP A 145 -4.27 7.46 0.50
C ASP A 145 -5.41 7.71 1.48
N SER A 146 -5.35 8.85 2.16
CA SER A 146 -6.43 9.33 3.03
C SER A 146 -6.93 8.33 4.08
N ILE A 147 -6.09 7.34 4.45
CA ILE A 147 -6.34 6.48 5.61
C ILE A 147 -5.71 7.08 6.87
N PRO A 148 -6.29 6.85 8.07
CA PRO A 148 -5.77 7.43 9.31
C PRO A 148 -4.34 6.99 9.66
N ALA A 149 -3.96 5.74 9.39
CA ALA A 149 -2.63 5.21 9.68
C ALA A 149 -1.53 6.03 9.01
N ARG A 150 -0.51 6.43 9.78
CA ARG A 150 0.63 7.22 9.29
C ARG A 150 1.84 6.38 8.87
N LYS A 151 1.95 5.16 9.41
CA LYS A 151 3.05 4.24 9.09
C LYS A 151 2.57 3.30 7.98
N LYS A 152 3.04 3.51 6.76
CA LYS A 152 2.61 2.79 5.57
C LYS A 152 3.82 2.19 4.87
N LEU A 153 3.71 0.94 4.43
CA LEU A 153 4.73 0.24 3.67
C LEU A 153 4.06 -0.54 2.53
N MET A 154 4.59 -0.38 1.34
CA MET A 154 4.21 -1.18 0.17
C MET A 154 5.41 -2.00 -0.28
N LEU A 155 5.21 -3.29 -0.49
CA LEU A 155 6.19 -4.26 -0.97
C LEU A 155 5.64 -4.84 -2.28
N ILE A 156 6.34 -4.62 -3.39
CA ILE A 156 5.94 -5.11 -4.70
C ILE A 156 7.04 -6.02 -5.24
N ASP A 157 6.67 -7.28 -5.43
CA ASP A 157 7.48 -8.31 -6.08
C ASP A 157 6.84 -8.62 -7.43
N ALA A 158 7.26 -7.85 -8.45
CA ALA A 158 6.76 -7.95 -9.82
C ALA A 158 7.81 -7.46 -10.82
N CYS A 159 7.77 -7.98 -12.04
CA CYS A 159 8.63 -7.50 -13.12
C CYS A 159 8.38 -6.00 -13.37
N HIS A 160 9.40 -5.28 -13.82
CA HIS A 160 9.33 -3.82 -14.09
C HIS A 160 8.98 -2.94 -12.88
N SER A 161 9.03 -3.48 -11.64
CA SER A 161 8.73 -2.71 -10.43
C SER A 161 9.66 -1.49 -10.21
N GLY A 162 10.85 -1.50 -10.81
CA GLY A 162 11.79 -0.37 -10.78
C GLY A 162 11.46 0.77 -11.76
N GLU A 163 10.40 0.65 -12.56
CA GLU A 163 9.98 1.67 -13.53
C GLU A 163 8.80 2.51 -13.05
N VAL A 164 8.33 2.23 -11.83
CA VAL A 164 7.15 2.88 -11.24
C VAL A 164 7.39 4.36 -10.93
N ASP A 165 8.62 4.74 -10.59
CA ASP A 165 8.98 6.12 -10.21
C ASP A 165 9.58 6.89 -11.41
N LYS A 166 8.83 7.07 -12.50
CA LYS A 166 9.29 7.89 -13.64
C LYS A 166 9.30 9.38 -13.35
N ASP A 167 8.55 9.86 -12.37
CA ASP A 167 8.41 11.29 -12.05
C ASP A 167 9.59 11.87 -11.25
N GLU A 168 10.47 11.05 -10.68
CA GLU A 168 11.64 11.54 -9.93
C GLU A 168 12.90 11.75 -10.78
N ARG A 169 12.84 11.55 -12.10
CA ARG A 169 14.01 11.66 -12.99
C ARG A 169 13.95 12.83 -14.00
N MET A 170 13.32 13.92 -13.61
CA MET A 170 13.48 15.19 -14.34
C MET A 170 14.15 16.25 -13.48
#